data_83e9c4f45007f2e81842c6c8be0abb3b
#
_entry.id   83e9c4f45007f2e81842c6c8be0abb3b
#
_cell.length_a   1.000
_cell.length_b   1.000
_cell.length_c   1.000
_cell.angle_alpha   90.00
_cell.angle_beta   90.00
_cell.angle_gamma   90.00
#
_symmetry.space_group_name_H-M   'P 1'
#
loop_
_entity.id
_entity.type
_entity.pdbx_description
1 polymer ?
#
loop_
_entity_poly.entity_id
_entity_poly.type
_entity_poly.pdbx_seq_one_letter_code
_entity_poly.pdbx_strand_id
1 'polypeptide(L)'
;MAGFHLDDTIAAVSTAMAPAGIGIVRISGNDAFEVADRVFRAKKEGKKLSAVKSHTIHYGWITEGEEVIDEVLVMVMKGPKTYTGENTVEIDCHGGVLAVKKVLEAVLNAGARAADPGEFTKRAFLNGRMDLTQAEAVMDVISAKSAYCLLYTSPSPRD
;
A
#
# COMPACT_ATOMS: atom_id res chain seq x y z
N MET A 1 -8.28 15.57 -20.42
CA MET A 1 -7.13 14.72 -20.18
C MET A 1 -6.92 14.57 -18.69
N ALA A 2 -7.13 13.38 -18.16
CA ALA A 2 -6.68 13.10 -16.82
C ALA A 2 -5.16 13.22 -16.81
N GLY A 3 -4.63 14.34 -16.36
CA GLY A 3 -3.21 14.55 -16.25
C GLY A 3 -2.61 13.49 -15.35
N PHE A 4 -1.48 12.94 -15.77
CA PHE A 4 -0.65 12.07 -14.96
C PHE A 4 -0.17 12.84 -13.74
N HIS A 5 -0.83 12.70 -12.62
CA HIS A 5 -0.38 13.30 -11.37
C HIS A 5 0.58 12.32 -10.68
N LEU A 6 1.86 12.38 -11.05
CA LEU A 6 2.93 11.69 -10.33
C LEU A 6 3.16 12.27 -8.93
N ASP A 7 2.52 13.42 -8.64
CA ASP A 7 2.72 14.14 -7.38
C ASP A 7 1.81 13.67 -6.26
N ASP A 8 0.76 12.90 -6.58
CA ASP A 8 -0.16 12.41 -5.56
C ASP A 8 0.37 11.15 -4.87
N THR A 9 -0.01 11.00 -3.61
CA THR A 9 0.31 9.81 -2.82
C THR A 9 -0.78 8.77 -3.02
N ILE A 10 -0.37 7.55 -3.36
CA ILE A 10 -1.27 6.44 -3.65
C ILE A 10 -1.15 5.32 -2.62
N ALA A 11 -2.22 4.56 -2.45
CA ALA A 11 -2.22 3.40 -1.56
C ALA A 11 -3.07 2.27 -2.13
N ALA A 12 -2.65 1.05 -1.86
CA ALA A 12 -3.39 -0.15 -2.18
C ALA A 12 -2.96 -1.31 -1.29
N VAL A 13 -3.77 -2.36 -1.26
CA VAL A 13 -3.37 -3.65 -0.71
C VAL A 13 -2.42 -4.30 -1.70
N SER A 14 -1.21 -4.62 -1.26
CA SER A 14 -0.16 -5.20 -2.11
C SER A 14 -0.02 -6.72 -1.98
N THR A 15 -0.80 -7.34 -1.13
CA THR A 15 -0.90 -8.79 -0.96
C THR A 15 -2.23 -9.29 -1.50
N ALA A 16 -2.36 -10.61 -1.68
CA ALA A 16 -3.63 -11.19 -2.09
C ALA A 16 -4.72 -10.92 -1.03
N MET A 17 -5.94 -10.61 -1.49
CA MET A 17 -7.11 -10.46 -0.63
C MET A 17 -7.73 -11.84 -0.35
N ALA A 18 -6.99 -12.66 0.37
CA ALA A 18 -7.39 -14.00 0.76
C ALA A 18 -7.14 -14.19 2.27
N PRO A 19 -7.79 -15.16 2.91
CA PRO A 19 -7.49 -15.48 4.31
C PRO A 19 -6.02 -15.86 4.45
N ALA A 20 -5.22 -14.93 4.94
CA ALA A 20 -3.80 -15.07 5.15
C ALA A 20 -3.43 -14.48 6.52
N GLY A 21 -2.32 -14.92 7.07
CA GLY A 21 -1.86 -14.41 8.36
C GLY A 21 -1.45 -12.94 8.33
N ILE A 22 -1.04 -12.42 7.16
CA ILE A 22 -0.57 -11.05 6.99
C ILE A 22 -1.13 -10.48 5.70
N GLY A 23 -1.65 -9.26 5.77
CA GLY A 23 -1.97 -8.44 4.61
C GLY A 23 -1.17 -7.14 4.66
N ILE A 24 -0.68 -6.67 3.52
CA ILE A 24 0.16 -5.47 3.44
C ILE A 24 -0.58 -4.37 2.69
N VAL A 25 -0.68 -3.19 3.34
CA VAL A 25 -1.12 -1.96 2.71
C VAL A 25 0.12 -1.15 2.38
N ARG A 26 0.30 -0.80 1.10
CA ARG A 26 1.43 0.01 0.64
C ARG A 26 0.96 1.41 0.31
N ILE A 27 1.74 2.40 0.76
CA ILE A 27 1.56 3.82 0.48
C ILE A 27 2.82 4.30 -0.24
N SER A 28 2.68 4.99 -1.36
CA SER A 28 3.80 5.51 -2.12
C SER A 28 3.52 6.93 -2.61
N GLY A 29 4.49 7.82 -2.44
CA GLY A 29 4.40 9.20 -2.88
C GLY A 29 5.07 10.18 -1.92
N ASN A 30 5.02 11.46 -2.28
CA ASN A 30 5.67 12.51 -1.51
C ASN A 30 5.13 12.64 -0.08
N ASP A 31 3.86 12.37 0.12
CA ASP A 31 3.18 12.51 1.42
C ASP A 31 2.97 11.17 2.14
N ALA A 32 3.68 10.12 1.73
CA ALA A 32 3.49 8.77 2.30
C ALA A 32 3.68 8.74 3.82
N PHE A 33 4.70 9.44 4.33
CA PHE A 33 4.99 9.45 5.77
C PHE A 33 3.96 10.26 6.55
N GLU A 34 3.54 11.40 6.01
CA GLU A 34 2.52 12.26 6.64
C GLU A 34 1.16 11.58 6.67
N VAL A 35 0.78 10.91 5.60
CA VAL A 35 -0.47 10.11 5.55
C VAL A 35 -0.42 8.99 6.59
N ALA A 36 0.69 8.26 6.65
CA ALA A 36 0.87 7.19 7.62
C ALA A 36 0.85 7.72 9.07
N ASP A 37 1.46 8.88 9.33
CA ASP A 37 1.46 9.50 10.66
C ASP A 37 0.06 9.85 11.15
N ARG A 38 -0.87 10.14 10.26
CA ARG A 38 -2.26 10.46 10.64
C ARG A 38 -3.04 9.26 11.15
N VAL A 39 -2.63 8.05 10.80
CA VAL A 39 -3.35 6.82 11.16
C VAL A 39 -2.56 5.90 12.08
N PHE A 40 -1.25 6.12 12.22
CA PHE A 40 -0.38 5.26 13.01
C PHE A 40 -0.15 5.84 14.40
N ARG A 41 -0.31 4.98 15.41
CA ARG A 41 0.02 5.29 16.80
C ARG A 41 1.10 4.31 17.26
N ALA A 42 2.30 4.82 17.51
CA ALA A 42 3.40 4.02 18.02
C ALA A 42 3.21 3.67 19.49
N LYS A 43 3.80 2.55 19.91
CA LYS A 43 3.85 2.20 21.33
C LYS A 43 4.58 3.26 22.15
N LYS A 44 5.62 3.86 21.58
CA LYS A 44 6.34 4.98 22.18
C LYS A 44 5.65 6.28 21.79
N GLU A 45 5.13 7.00 22.78
CA GLU A 45 4.48 8.30 22.55
C GLU A 45 5.39 9.28 21.82
N GLY A 46 4.78 10.10 20.95
CA GLY A 46 5.47 11.16 20.23
C GLY A 46 6.30 10.71 19.04
N LYS A 47 6.34 9.41 18.74
CA LYS A 47 7.10 8.91 17.59
C LYS A 47 6.37 9.23 16.28
N LYS A 48 7.07 9.89 15.36
CA LYS A 48 6.57 10.22 14.02
C LYS A 48 7.32 9.43 12.97
N LEU A 49 6.59 8.79 12.06
CA LEU A 49 7.17 8.05 10.93
C LEU A 49 7.93 8.96 9.97
N SER A 50 7.51 10.22 9.86
CA SER A 50 8.22 11.24 9.08
C SER A 50 9.60 11.60 9.62
N ALA A 51 9.88 11.29 10.88
CA ALA A 51 11.12 11.65 11.56
C ALA A 51 12.07 10.47 11.80
N VAL A 52 11.68 9.24 11.48
CA VAL A 52 12.52 8.06 11.70
C VAL A 52 13.50 7.84 10.55
N LYS A 53 14.51 7.03 10.79
CA LYS A 53 15.48 6.63 9.76
C LYS A 53 14.79 5.77 8.69
N SER A 54 15.32 5.88 7.46
CA SER A 54 14.88 5.03 6.36
C SER A 54 15.21 3.56 6.61
N HIS A 55 14.37 2.68 6.07
CA HIS A 55 14.52 1.21 6.16
C HIS A 55 14.48 0.72 7.60
N THR A 56 13.53 1.26 8.36
CA THR A 56 13.26 0.86 9.74
C THR A 56 11.85 0.36 9.91
N ILE A 57 11.63 -0.50 10.91
CA ILE A 57 10.36 -1.12 11.21
C ILE A 57 9.87 -0.62 12.56
N HIS A 58 8.59 -0.30 12.64
CA HIS A 58 7.97 0.29 13.83
C HIS A 58 6.70 -0.46 14.21
N TYR A 59 6.60 -0.79 15.49
CA TYR A 59 5.45 -1.47 16.06
C TYR A 59 4.44 -0.46 16.59
N GLY A 60 3.17 -0.74 16.38
CA GLY A 60 2.08 0.09 16.90
C GLY A 60 0.72 -0.35 16.39
N TRP A 61 -0.17 0.61 16.30
CA TRP A 61 -1.57 0.39 15.92
C TRP A 61 -1.98 1.35 14.82
N ILE A 62 -2.86 0.88 13.95
CA ILE A 62 -3.60 1.77 13.06
C ILE A 62 -4.90 2.14 13.75
N THR A 63 -5.16 3.44 13.78
CA THR A 63 -6.35 4.00 14.42
C THR A 63 -7.08 4.94 13.46
N GLU A 64 -8.39 4.99 13.60
CA GLU A 64 -9.22 6.00 12.93
C GLU A 64 -10.07 6.67 14.02
N GLY A 65 -9.78 7.92 14.30
CA GLY A 65 -10.34 8.58 15.49
C GLY A 65 -9.88 7.87 16.76
N GLU A 66 -10.82 7.46 17.58
CA GLU A 66 -10.54 6.70 18.82
C GLU A 66 -10.56 5.17 18.61
N GLU A 67 -11.00 4.71 17.43
CA GLU A 67 -11.08 3.29 17.13
C GLU A 67 -9.71 2.73 16.76
N VAL A 68 -9.31 1.65 17.42
CA VAL A 68 -8.13 0.86 17.05
C VAL A 68 -8.58 -0.18 16.03
N ILE A 69 -8.00 -0.11 14.83
CA ILE A 69 -8.35 -1.00 13.72
C ILE A 69 -7.55 -2.29 13.78
N ASP A 70 -6.23 -2.18 13.94
CA ASP A 70 -5.34 -3.34 13.94
C ASP A 70 -4.02 -3.02 14.61
N GLU A 71 -3.38 -4.04 15.14
CA GLU A 71 -2.00 -4.03 15.61
C GLU A 71 -1.09 -4.34 14.42
N VAL A 72 -0.07 -3.51 14.19
CA VAL A 72 0.68 -3.53 12.94
C VAL A 72 2.19 -3.38 13.15
N LEU A 73 2.94 -3.82 12.14
CA LEU A 73 4.32 -3.39 11.91
C LEU A 73 4.31 -2.45 10.70
N VAL A 74 5.03 -1.35 10.81
CA VAL A 74 5.13 -0.36 9.74
C VAL A 74 6.58 -0.23 9.30
N MET A 75 6.82 -0.42 8.00
CA MET A 75 8.12 -0.21 7.38
C MET A 75 8.15 1.16 6.71
N VAL A 76 9.19 1.94 6.99
CA VAL A 76 9.40 3.27 6.43
C VAL A 76 10.61 3.24 5.53
N MET A 77 10.43 3.62 4.27
CA MET A 77 11.49 3.60 3.26
C MET A 77 11.50 4.92 2.49
N LYS A 78 12.60 5.65 2.58
CA LYS A 78 12.79 6.91 1.86
C LYS A 78 13.30 6.64 0.45
N GLY A 79 12.70 7.31 -0.53
CA GLY A 79 13.22 7.28 -1.89
C GLY A 79 14.63 7.85 -1.99
N PRO A 80 15.37 7.49 -3.05
CA PRO A 80 14.97 6.68 -4.19
C PRO A 80 15.12 5.15 -4.04
N LYS A 81 15.67 4.67 -2.94
CA LYS A 81 15.94 3.23 -2.73
C LYS A 81 14.68 2.48 -2.26
N THR A 82 13.64 2.54 -3.07
CA THR A 82 12.36 1.89 -2.84
C THR A 82 11.87 1.24 -4.14
N TYR A 83 10.82 0.44 -4.05
CA TYR A 83 10.25 -0.21 -5.24
C TYR A 83 9.82 0.81 -6.31
N THR A 84 9.13 1.86 -5.91
CA THR A 84 8.63 2.90 -6.82
C THR A 84 9.65 4.02 -7.09
N GLY A 85 10.72 4.10 -6.31
CA GLY A 85 11.62 5.25 -6.30
C GLY A 85 11.12 6.43 -5.46
N GLU A 86 9.92 6.32 -4.90
CA GLU A 86 9.29 7.34 -4.06
C GLU A 86 9.40 6.98 -2.58
N ASN A 87 9.06 7.91 -1.70
CA ASN A 87 8.85 7.59 -0.29
C ASN A 87 7.75 6.56 -0.16
N THR A 88 8.01 5.48 0.57
CA THR A 88 7.12 4.34 0.67
C THR A 88 6.93 3.93 2.12
N VAL A 89 5.70 3.59 2.46
CA VAL A 89 5.34 2.99 3.74
C VAL A 89 4.62 1.68 3.44
N GLU A 90 4.98 0.62 4.15
CA GLU A 90 4.25 -0.64 4.12
C GLU A 90 3.74 -0.96 5.51
N ILE A 91 2.45 -1.25 5.61
CA ILE A 91 1.76 -1.56 6.86
C ILE A 91 1.40 -3.03 6.85
N ASP A 92 2.04 -3.81 7.71
CA ASP A 92 1.76 -5.23 7.88
C ASP A 92 0.60 -5.41 8.86
N CYS A 93 -0.55 -5.85 8.35
CA CYS A 93 -1.80 -6.04 9.08
C CYS A 93 -1.96 -7.51 9.47
N HIS A 94 -2.46 -7.77 10.67
CA HIS A 94 -2.57 -9.11 11.24
C HIS A 94 -4.01 -9.56 11.51
N GLY A 95 -4.98 -8.66 11.37
CA GLY A 95 -6.38 -8.92 11.70
C GLY A 95 -7.21 -9.56 10.60
N GLY A 96 -6.60 -10.08 9.54
CA GLY A 96 -7.30 -10.71 8.42
C GLY A 96 -7.81 -9.72 7.39
N VAL A 97 -8.63 -10.21 6.45
CA VAL A 97 -9.12 -9.45 5.29
C VAL A 97 -9.87 -8.18 5.70
N LEU A 98 -10.73 -8.28 6.72
CA LEU A 98 -11.52 -7.12 7.18
C LEU A 98 -10.62 -6.03 7.74
N ALA A 99 -9.61 -6.38 8.54
CA ALA A 99 -8.67 -5.42 9.09
C ALA A 99 -7.86 -4.74 7.98
N VAL A 100 -7.38 -5.49 6.98
CA VAL A 100 -6.66 -4.94 5.83
C VAL A 100 -7.51 -3.92 5.08
N LYS A 101 -8.79 -4.24 4.82
CA LYS A 101 -9.71 -3.31 4.17
C LYS A 101 -9.93 -2.04 4.98
N LYS A 102 -10.10 -2.17 6.29
CA LYS A 102 -10.30 -1.01 7.19
C LYS A 102 -9.03 -0.16 7.27
N VAL A 103 -7.85 -0.77 7.29
CA VAL A 103 -6.57 -0.03 7.26
C VAL A 103 -6.42 0.75 5.96
N LEU A 104 -6.71 0.13 4.82
CA LEU A 104 -6.68 0.84 3.54
C LEU A 104 -7.66 2.01 3.54
N GLU A 105 -8.88 1.81 4.00
CA GLU A 105 -9.89 2.86 4.07
C GLU A 105 -9.42 4.03 4.94
N ALA A 106 -8.83 3.76 6.11
CA ALA A 106 -8.28 4.79 7.00
C ALA A 106 -7.16 5.58 6.30
N VAL A 107 -6.29 4.91 5.56
CA VAL A 107 -5.20 5.53 4.80
C VAL A 107 -5.76 6.43 3.69
N LEU A 108 -6.77 5.97 2.96
CA LEU A 108 -7.43 6.78 1.93
C LEU A 108 -8.11 8.00 2.53
N ASN A 109 -8.79 7.85 3.65
CA ASN A 109 -9.42 8.97 4.38
C ASN A 109 -8.38 9.96 4.92
N ALA A 110 -7.14 9.51 5.14
CA ALA A 110 -6.04 10.36 5.61
C ALA A 110 -5.33 11.13 4.49
N GLY A 111 -5.73 10.95 3.24
CA GLY A 111 -5.25 11.75 2.12
C GLY A 111 -4.59 11.00 0.97
N ALA A 112 -4.41 9.69 1.06
CA ALA A 112 -3.93 8.90 -0.07
C ALA A 112 -5.05 8.67 -1.09
N ARG A 113 -4.69 8.55 -2.37
CA ARG A 113 -5.60 8.14 -3.43
C ARG A 113 -5.48 6.62 -3.64
N ALA A 114 -6.58 5.96 -3.92
CA ALA A 114 -6.52 4.53 -4.28
C ALA A 114 -5.69 4.35 -5.55
N ALA A 115 -4.71 3.46 -5.51
CA ALA A 115 -3.87 3.17 -6.67
C ALA A 115 -4.65 2.40 -7.72
N ASP A 116 -4.40 2.73 -8.99
CA ASP A 116 -4.90 1.93 -10.11
C ASP A 116 -4.12 0.61 -10.21
N PRO A 117 -4.70 -0.44 -10.82
CA PRO A 117 -3.96 -1.68 -11.04
C PRO A 117 -2.64 -1.42 -11.77
N GLY A 118 -1.53 -1.90 -11.19
CA GLY A 118 -0.20 -1.74 -11.75
C GLY A 118 0.42 -0.35 -11.57
N GLU A 119 -0.19 0.54 -10.83
CA GLU A 119 0.31 1.92 -10.70
C GLU A 119 1.65 2.00 -9.96
N PHE A 120 1.91 1.16 -8.96
CA PHE A 120 3.22 1.11 -8.31
C PHE A 120 4.34 0.75 -9.30
N THR A 121 4.09 -0.26 -10.14
CA THR A 121 5.04 -0.67 -11.20
C THR A 121 5.24 0.42 -12.23
N LYS A 122 4.18 1.11 -12.61
CA LYS A 122 4.25 2.24 -13.52
C LYS A 122 5.12 3.35 -12.95
N ARG A 123 4.97 3.69 -11.69
CA ARG A 123 5.81 4.69 -11.02
C ARG A 123 7.26 4.23 -10.92
N ALA A 124 7.50 2.96 -10.63
CA ALA A 124 8.84 2.38 -10.64
C ALA A 124 9.53 2.54 -11.99
N PHE A 125 8.82 2.25 -13.08
CA PHE A 125 9.33 2.45 -14.44
C PHE A 125 9.62 3.94 -14.73
N LEU A 126 8.67 4.82 -14.44
CA LEU A 126 8.82 6.26 -14.68
C LEU A 126 9.95 6.88 -13.86
N ASN A 127 10.23 6.34 -12.69
CA ASN A 127 11.32 6.78 -11.82
C ASN A 127 12.66 6.07 -12.08
N GLY A 128 12.73 5.27 -13.15
CA GLY A 128 13.96 4.61 -13.56
C GLY A 128 14.39 3.42 -12.71
N ARG A 129 13.45 2.85 -11.92
CA ARG A 129 13.75 1.69 -11.05
C ARG A 129 13.74 0.37 -11.80
N MET A 130 13.11 0.31 -12.93
CA MET A 130 13.08 -0.87 -13.81
C MET A 130 12.99 -0.45 -15.26
N ASP A 131 13.40 -1.32 -16.18
CA ASP A 131 13.27 -1.08 -17.61
C ASP A 131 11.85 -1.45 -18.10
N LEU A 132 11.55 -1.10 -19.36
CA LEU A 132 10.24 -1.35 -19.93
C LEU A 132 9.91 -2.85 -19.98
N THR A 133 10.87 -3.70 -20.31
CA THR A 133 10.68 -5.16 -20.37
C THR A 133 10.30 -5.72 -19.00
N GLN A 134 10.98 -5.27 -17.95
CA GLN A 134 10.66 -5.67 -16.57
C GLN A 134 9.27 -5.18 -16.16
N ALA A 135 8.91 -3.94 -16.50
CA ALA A 135 7.60 -3.38 -16.19
C ALA A 135 6.49 -4.15 -16.91
N GLU A 136 6.67 -4.47 -18.20
CA GLU A 136 5.71 -5.25 -18.97
C GLU A 136 5.52 -6.66 -18.39
N ALA A 137 6.60 -7.31 -17.96
CA ALA A 137 6.53 -8.63 -17.33
C ALA A 137 5.69 -8.61 -16.05
N VAL A 138 5.87 -7.58 -15.19
CA VAL A 138 5.09 -7.43 -13.96
C VAL A 138 3.62 -7.15 -14.29
N MET A 139 3.35 -6.28 -15.28
CA MET A 139 2.00 -5.95 -15.70
C MET A 139 1.27 -7.16 -16.28
N ASP A 140 1.95 -8.02 -17.01
CA ASP A 140 1.38 -9.27 -17.54
C ASP A 140 0.95 -10.19 -16.39
N VAL A 141 1.75 -10.32 -15.34
CA VAL A 141 1.41 -11.10 -14.14
C VAL A 141 0.17 -10.51 -13.43
N ILE A 142 0.11 -9.20 -13.28
CA ILE A 142 -1.03 -8.51 -12.66
C ILE A 142 -2.30 -8.75 -13.48
N SER A 143 -2.24 -8.62 -14.80
CA SER A 143 -3.36 -8.87 -15.71
C SER A 143 -3.82 -10.32 -15.66
N ALA A 144 -2.90 -11.27 -15.64
CA ALA A 144 -3.20 -12.70 -15.53
C ALA A 144 -3.90 -13.02 -14.20
N LYS A 145 -3.43 -12.45 -13.10
CA LYS A 145 -4.08 -12.62 -11.78
C LYS A 145 -5.47 -12.03 -11.75
N SER A 146 -5.66 -10.85 -12.34
CA SER A 146 -6.97 -10.20 -12.43
C SER A 146 -7.94 -11.04 -13.26
N ALA A 147 -7.51 -11.58 -14.40
CA ALA A 147 -8.31 -12.45 -15.24
C ALA A 147 -8.67 -13.75 -14.50
N TYR A 148 -7.73 -14.34 -13.79
CA TYR A 148 -7.96 -15.53 -12.97
C TYR A 148 -8.98 -15.26 -11.86
N CYS A 149 -8.87 -14.16 -11.16
CA CYS A 149 -9.83 -13.77 -10.12
C CYS A 149 -11.23 -13.55 -10.70
N LEU A 150 -11.35 -12.93 -11.87
CA LEU A 150 -12.63 -12.73 -12.55
C LEU A 150 -13.28 -14.07 -12.93
N LEU A 151 -12.51 -15.02 -13.44
CA LEU A 151 -13.00 -16.36 -13.74
C LEU A 151 -13.44 -17.11 -12.49
N TYR A 152 -12.74 -16.91 -11.38
CA TYR A 152 -13.03 -17.58 -10.12
C TYR A 152 -14.25 -17.01 -9.40
N THR A 153 -14.54 -15.72 -9.60
CA THR A 153 -15.67 -15.03 -8.98
C THR A 153 -16.90 -14.97 -9.86
N SER A 154 -16.82 -15.41 -11.10
CA SER A 154 -17.99 -15.56 -11.96
C SER A 154 -18.93 -16.60 -11.35
N PRO A 155 -20.25 -16.29 -11.23
CA PRO A 155 -21.19 -17.29 -10.76
C PRO A 155 -21.14 -18.50 -11.67
N SER A 156 -21.01 -19.66 -11.06
CA SER A 156 -21.06 -20.93 -11.81
C SER A 156 -22.41 -21.04 -12.53
N PRO A 157 -22.43 -21.48 -13.78
CA PRO A 157 -23.71 -21.71 -14.48
C PRO A 157 -24.63 -22.73 -13.81
N ARG A 158 -24.19 -23.35 -12.72
CA ARG A 158 -24.96 -24.33 -11.96
C ARG A 158 -25.68 -23.78 -10.74
N ASP A 159 -25.46 -22.53 -10.44
CA ASP A 159 -26.16 -21.87 -9.33
C ASP A 159 -27.37 -21.05 -9.86
#